data_22a2609b30087d99425808303644867f
#
_entry.id   22a2609b30087d99425808303644867f
#
_cell.length_a   1.000
_cell.length_b   1.000
_cell.length_c   1.000
_cell.angle_alpha   90.00
_cell.angle_beta   90.00
_cell.angle_gamma   90.00
#
_symmetry.space_group_name_H-M   'P 1'
#
loop_
_entity.id
_entity.type
_entity.pdbx_description
1 polymer ?
#
loop_
_entity_poly.entity_id
_entity_poly.type
_entity_poly.pdbx_seq_one_letter_code
_entity_poly.pdbx_strand_id
1 'polypeptide(L)'
;MLGDEAILTLSASESAQIRARLRGMVQSSQDNRNHAKRHGLRVATHRLAALQAGESRLFIQRQPRIAPNAAVHLLVDISGSMGKPIGEGNRKYFHVANEAALALAMALEGIPGVVPAVSYFPGIHQEVSIALLPKQSVRHRAACFDQKPRGCTPMAQAMWFAANSLLAQKQKRKLMIVLTDGD
;
A
#
# COMPACT_ATOMS: atom_id res chain seq x y z
N MET A 1 18.68 -14.86 15.36
CA MET A 1 17.55 -14.28 16.13
C MET A 1 17.78 -12.85 16.61
N LEU A 2 18.97 -12.25 16.46
CA LEU A 2 19.23 -10.84 16.81
C LEU A 2 19.01 -9.85 15.65
N GLY A 3 18.69 -10.34 14.45
CA GLY A 3 18.47 -9.48 13.27
C GLY A 3 17.07 -8.85 13.17
N ASP A 4 16.04 -9.54 13.64
CA ASP A 4 14.66 -9.14 13.39
C ASP A 4 14.22 -7.91 14.22
N GLU A 5 14.67 -7.82 15.48
CA GLU A 5 14.36 -6.66 16.33
C GLU A 5 15.13 -5.40 15.91
N ALA A 6 16.36 -5.53 15.44
CA ALA A 6 17.16 -4.40 14.98
C ALA A 6 16.61 -3.81 13.67
N ILE A 7 16.14 -4.65 12.75
CA ILE A 7 15.48 -4.22 11.49
C ILE A 7 14.17 -3.51 11.80
N LEU A 8 13.39 -4.01 12.76
CA LEU A 8 12.13 -3.41 13.19
C LEU A 8 12.30 -2.05 13.89
N THR A 9 13.38 -1.86 14.65
CA THR A 9 13.63 -0.59 15.38
C THR A 9 14.17 0.53 14.50
N LEU A 10 15.08 0.25 13.56
CA LEU A 10 15.57 1.22 12.57
C LEU A 10 14.44 1.73 11.66
N SER A 11 13.49 0.86 11.30
CA SER A 11 12.38 1.21 10.44
C SER A 11 11.31 2.10 11.11
N ALA A 12 11.24 2.17 12.44
CA ALA A 12 10.16 2.88 13.13
C ALA A 12 10.25 4.41 13.02
N SER A 13 11.44 5.01 13.10
CA SER A 13 11.62 6.47 12.96
C SER A 13 11.55 6.90 11.49
N GLU A 14 12.20 6.15 10.60
CA GLU A 14 12.17 6.42 9.16
C GLU A 14 10.77 6.19 8.58
N SER A 15 10.05 5.19 9.07
CA SER A 15 8.69 4.91 8.64
C SER A 15 7.71 6.04 8.95
N ALA A 16 7.95 6.85 9.99
CA ALA A 16 7.11 7.99 10.32
C ALA A 16 7.22 9.13 9.28
N GLN A 17 8.43 9.44 8.82
CA GLN A 17 8.65 10.45 7.78
C GLN A 17 8.14 9.97 6.42
N ILE A 18 8.42 8.72 6.05
CA ILE A 18 7.92 8.10 4.83
C ILE A 18 6.39 8.09 4.84
N ARG A 19 5.78 7.75 5.98
CA ARG A 19 4.31 7.74 6.16
C ARG A 19 3.68 9.10 5.89
N ALA A 20 4.29 10.18 6.37
CA ALA A 20 3.79 11.53 6.14
C ALA A 20 3.80 11.90 4.64
N ARG A 21 4.87 11.54 3.91
CA ARG A 21 4.98 11.78 2.46
C ARG A 21 4.02 10.90 1.65
N LEU A 22 3.92 9.62 1.98
CA LEU A 22 3.03 8.68 1.29
C LEU A 22 1.55 9.01 1.51
N ARG A 23 1.20 9.62 2.65
CA ARG A 23 -0.19 9.98 2.96
C ARG A 23 -0.83 10.86 1.89
N GLY A 24 -0.08 11.81 1.34
CA GLY A 24 -0.54 12.62 0.21
C GLY A 24 -0.78 11.82 -1.07
N MET A 25 0.07 10.83 -1.33
CA MET A 25 -0.02 10.00 -2.54
C MET A 25 -1.20 9.01 -2.50
N VAL A 26 -1.57 8.52 -1.32
CA VAL A 26 -2.64 7.53 -1.16
C VAL A 26 -4.01 8.14 -0.88
N GLN A 27 -4.10 9.47 -0.74
CA GLN A 27 -5.38 10.16 -0.58
C GLN A 27 -6.23 10.03 -1.83
N SER A 28 -7.50 9.76 -1.64
CA SER A 28 -8.51 9.76 -2.71
C SER A 28 -9.80 10.39 -2.21
N SER A 29 -10.59 10.91 -3.14
CA SER A 29 -11.93 11.40 -2.82
C SER A 29 -12.82 10.22 -2.42
N GLN A 30 -13.34 10.26 -1.20
CA GLN A 30 -14.38 9.34 -0.75
C GLN A 30 -15.73 10.04 -0.84
N ASP A 31 -16.74 9.33 -1.36
CA ASP A 31 -18.12 9.80 -1.24
C ASP A 31 -18.53 9.74 0.22
N ASN A 32 -18.80 10.90 0.77
CA ASN A 32 -19.21 10.99 2.15
C ASN A 32 -20.69 10.62 2.31
N ARG A 33 -21.07 10.26 3.52
CA ARG A 33 -22.48 10.04 3.89
C ARG A 33 -23.30 11.29 3.56
N ASN A 34 -24.46 11.08 2.97
CA ASN A 34 -25.42 12.13 2.70
C ASN A 34 -25.85 12.77 4.02
N HIS A 35 -25.55 14.03 4.22
CA HIS A 35 -26.04 14.79 5.35
C HIS A 35 -27.34 15.50 4.98
N ALA A 36 -28.38 15.33 5.80
CA ALA A 36 -29.62 16.06 5.64
C ALA A 36 -29.41 17.50 6.12
N LYS A 37 -29.68 18.46 5.24
CA LYS A 37 -29.59 19.91 5.52
C LYS A 37 -30.88 20.64 5.14
N ARG A 38 -31.04 21.86 5.63
CA ARG A 38 -32.20 22.73 5.30
C ARG A 38 -32.13 23.29 3.89
N HIS A 39 -30.92 23.38 3.28
CA HIS A 39 -30.69 23.91 1.95
C HIS A 39 -29.76 22.97 1.16
N GLY A 40 -30.01 22.81 -0.16
CA GLY A 40 -29.19 21.96 -1.03
C GLY A 40 -29.81 21.79 -2.41
N LEU A 41 -29.03 21.24 -3.36
CA LEU A 41 -29.44 21.04 -4.73
C LEU A 41 -30.24 19.74 -4.98
N ARG A 42 -30.27 18.83 -4.03
CA ARG A 42 -30.97 17.54 -4.15
C ARG A 42 -31.88 17.29 -2.96
N VAL A 43 -33.13 16.95 -3.23
CA VAL A 43 -34.11 16.61 -2.23
C VAL A 43 -34.01 15.12 -1.86
N ALA A 44 -34.06 14.81 -0.57
CA ALA A 44 -34.16 13.44 -0.06
C ALA A 44 -35.61 12.96 -0.20
N THR A 45 -35.97 12.34 -1.31
CA THR A 45 -37.35 11.91 -1.58
C THR A 45 -37.92 10.99 -0.48
N HIS A 46 -37.07 10.14 0.12
CA HIS A 46 -37.45 9.27 1.23
C HIS A 46 -37.76 10.01 2.55
N ARG A 47 -37.46 11.32 2.62
CA ARG A 47 -37.73 12.17 3.79
C ARG A 47 -38.89 13.14 3.59
N LEU A 48 -39.55 13.12 2.45
CA LEU A 48 -40.69 14.01 2.16
C LEU A 48 -41.85 13.78 3.13
N ALA A 49 -42.09 12.55 3.56
CA ALA A 49 -43.10 12.24 4.58
C ALA A 49 -42.83 12.91 5.94
N ALA A 50 -41.56 13.16 6.27
CA ALA A 50 -41.18 13.82 7.53
C ALA A 50 -41.47 15.33 7.53
N LEU A 51 -41.79 15.92 6.37
CA LEU A 51 -42.24 17.33 6.24
C LEU A 51 -43.53 17.57 7.01
N GLN A 52 -44.45 16.62 6.96
CA GLN A 52 -45.69 16.68 7.72
C GLN A 52 -45.50 16.69 9.26
N ALA A 53 -44.37 16.12 9.69
CA ALA A 53 -43.94 16.09 11.08
C ALA A 53 -43.08 17.32 11.48
N GLY A 54 -42.96 18.34 10.60
CA GLY A 54 -42.20 19.58 10.87
C GLY A 54 -40.70 19.48 10.64
N GLU A 55 -40.18 18.38 10.05
CA GLU A 55 -38.76 18.22 9.73
C GLU A 55 -38.39 19.05 8.51
N SER A 56 -37.55 20.08 8.69
CA SER A 56 -37.10 20.98 7.59
C SER A 56 -35.82 20.56 6.88
N ARG A 57 -35.16 19.45 7.31
CA ARG A 57 -33.89 18.97 6.76
C ARG A 57 -34.13 17.98 5.62
N LEU A 58 -34.56 18.48 4.48
CA LEU A 58 -34.96 17.66 3.33
C LEU A 58 -33.92 17.57 2.23
N PHE A 59 -32.88 18.38 2.30
CA PHE A 59 -31.87 18.42 1.25
C PHE A 59 -30.68 17.54 1.58
N ILE A 60 -30.17 16.85 0.56
CA ILE A 60 -28.94 16.05 0.65
C ILE A 60 -27.77 16.89 0.15
N GLN A 61 -26.80 17.11 1.00
CA GLN A 61 -25.53 17.68 0.60
C GLN A 61 -24.44 16.60 0.65
N ARG A 62 -23.82 16.32 -0.48
CA ARG A 62 -22.61 15.51 -0.59
C ARG A 62 -21.40 16.41 -0.32
N GLN A 63 -20.66 16.13 0.73
CA GLN A 63 -19.36 16.75 0.93
C GLN A 63 -18.30 15.72 0.56
N PRO A 64 -17.49 15.94 -0.48
CA PRO A 64 -16.37 15.06 -0.77
C PRO A 64 -15.40 15.09 0.41
N ARG A 65 -15.15 13.95 1.01
CA ARG A 65 -14.11 13.81 2.03
C ARG A 65 -12.87 13.23 1.38
N ILE A 66 -11.77 13.95 1.49
CA ILE A 66 -10.46 13.43 1.09
C ILE A 66 -9.94 12.56 2.24
N ALA A 67 -9.82 11.28 2.01
CA ALA A 67 -9.28 10.33 2.98
C ALA A 67 -8.42 9.28 2.25
N PRO A 68 -7.43 8.68 2.94
CA PRO A 68 -6.68 7.58 2.37
C PRO A 68 -7.64 6.43 1.98
N ASN A 69 -7.58 6.00 0.73
CA ASN A 69 -8.33 4.86 0.20
C ASN A 69 -7.60 4.30 -1.01
N ALA A 70 -6.51 3.58 -0.73
CA ALA A 70 -5.63 3.05 -1.74
C ALA A 70 -5.25 1.60 -1.48
N ALA A 71 -5.11 0.82 -2.54
CA ALA A 71 -4.36 -0.42 -2.55
C ALA A 71 -2.97 -0.14 -3.12
N VAL A 72 -1.94 -0.57 -2.42
CA VAL A 72 -0.55 -0.35 -2.83
C VAL A 72 0.16 -1.69 -2.92
N HIS A 73 0.68 -2.02 -4.10
CA HIS A 73 1.48 -3.22 -4.31
C HIS A 73 2.95 -2.82 -4.51
N LEU A 74 3.81 -3.26 -3.59
CA LEU A 74 5.25 -3.12 -3.72
C LEU A 74 5.77 -4.35 -4.46
N LEU A 75 6.46 -4.12 -5.57
CA LEU A 75 7.10 -5.14 -6.37
C LEU A 75 8.60 -4.95 -6.27
N VAL A 76 9.30 -5.92 -5.68
CA VAL A 76 10.70 -5.80 -5.31
C VAL A 76 11.53 -6.74 -6.15
N ASP A 77 12.53 -6.18 -6.81
CA ASP A 77 13.51 -6.92 -7.58
C ASP A 77 14.53 -7.60 -6.67
N ILE A 78 14.73 -8.88 -6.87
CA ILE A 78 15.79 -9.69 -6.25
C ILE A 78 16.52 -10.52 -7.31
N SER A 79 16.67 -9.98 -8.53
CA SER A 79 17.47 -10.58 -9.59
C SER A 79 18.94 -10.74 -9.20
N GLY A 80 19.70 -11.44 -9.99
CA GLY A 80 21.13 -11.70 -9.74
C GLY A 80 21.96 -10.44 -9.56
N SER A 81 21.62 -9.33 -10.25
CA SER A 81 22.29 -8.03 -10.15
C SER A 81 22.20 -7.44 -8.74
N MET A 82 21.07 -7.65 -8.04
CA MET A 82 20.87 -7.23 -6.65
C MET A 82 21.84 -7.88 -5.65
N GLY A 83 22.57 -8.92 -6.06
CA GLY A 83 23.65 -9.55 -5.29
C GLY A 83 24.97 -8.77 -5.26
N LYS A 84 25.11 -7.70 -6.06
CA LYS A 84 26.30 -6.86 -6.10
C LYS A 84 26.47 -6.09 -4.77
N PRO A 85 27.73 -5.85 -4.30
CA PRO A 85 28.01 -5.07 -3.11
C PRO A 85 27.75 -3.57 -3.35
N ILE A 86 27.37 -2.85 -2.30
CA ILE A 86 27.23 -1.41 -2.33
C ILE A 86 28.51 -0.79 -1.74
N GLY A 87 29.30 -0.15 -2.60
CA GLY A 87 30.57 0.46 -2.18
C GLY A 87 31.58 -0.56 -1.66
N GLU A 88 32.42 -0.15 -0.71
CA GLU A 88 33.49 -0.99 -0.13
C GLU A 88 33.02 -1.89 1.01
N GLY A 89 31.72 -1.89 1.35
CA GLY A 89 31.15 -2.62 2.47
C GLY A 89 30.62 -4.02 2.07
N ASN A 90 30.31 -4.84 3.07
CA ASN A 90 29.68 -6.16 2.89
C ASN A 90 28.17 -6.07 2.62
N ARG A 91 27.59 -4.87 2.54
CA ARG A 91 26.17 -4.61 2.30
C ARG A 91 25.87 -4.70 0.80
N LYS A 92 24.83 -5.42 0.43
CA LYS A 92 24.41 -5.67 -0.95
C LYS A 92 23.08 -4.99 -1.25
N TYR A 93 22.78 -4.76 -2.53
CA TYR A 93 21.54 -4.10 -2.95
C TYR A 93 20.28 -4.81 -2.41
N PHE A 94 20.25 -6.13 -2.41
CA PHE A 94 19.07 -6.86 -1.89
C PHE A 94 18.83 -6.64 -0.38
N HIS A 95 19.86 -6.40 0.43
CA HIS A 95 19.68 -6.06 1.84
C HIS A 95 18.91 -4.74 1.98
N VAL A 96 19.33 -3.73 1.21
CA VAL A 96 18.67 -2.42 1.21
C VAL A 96 17.24 -2.51 0.65
N ALA A 97 17.03 -3.31 -0.40
CA ALA A 97 15.70 -3.52 -0.98
C ALA A 97 14.75 -4.21 0.01
N ASN A 98 15.22 -5.23 0.73
CA ASN A 98 14.44 -5.92 1.76
C ASN A 98 14.06 -4.98 2.91
N GLU A 99 15.03 -4.21 3.43
CA GLU A 99 14.80 -3.22 4.48
C GLU A 99 13.82 -2.12 4.02
N ALA A 100 14.01 -1.60 2.81
CA ALA A 100 13.13 -0.59 2.24
C ALA A 100 11.70 -1.11 2.03
N ALA A 101 11.56 -2.34 1.52
CA ALA A 101 10.27 -2.97 1.32
C ALA A 101 9.52 -3.17 2.64
N LEU A 102 10.22 -3.65 3.68
CA LEU A 102 9.65 -3.81 5.01
C LEU A 102 9.23 -2.47 5.62
N ALA A 103 10.12 -1.45 5.56
CA ALA A 103 9.85 -0.12 6.08
C ALA A 103 8.65 0.54 5.38
N LEU A 104 8.58 0.44 4.05
CA LEU A 104 7.45 0.95 3.25
C LEU A 104 6.15 0.21 3.58
N ALA A 105 6.19 -1.13 3.70
CA ALA A 105 5.02 -1.92 4.05
C ALA A 105 4.47 -1.54 5.44
N MET A 106 5.35 -1.37 6.43
CA MET A 106 4.98 -0.92 7.78
C MET A 106 4.41 0.51 7.77
N ALA A 107 5.02 1.40 6.99
CA ALA A 107 4.54 2.78 6.87
C ALA A 107 3.13 2.82 6.24
N LEU A 108 2.88 2.03 5.21
CA LEU A 108 1.58 1.93 4.53
C LEU A 108 0.52 1.26 5.40
N GLU A 109 0.86 0.19 6.12
CA GLU A 109 -0.05 -0.47 7.08
C GLU A 109 -0.52 0.51 8.17
N GLY A 110 0.35 1.42 8.59
CA GLY A 110 0.02 2.45 9.57
C GLY A 110 -0.91 3.57 9.07
N ILE A 111 -1.32 3.58 7.79
CA ILE A 111 -2.25 4.57 7.23
C ILE A 111 -3.65 3.95 7.11
N PRO A 112 -4.64 4.39 7.91
CA PRO A 112 -5.99 3.86 7.82
C PRO A 112 -6.59 4.01 6.42
N GLY A 113 -7.17 2.93 5.88
CA GLY A 113 -7.75 2.92 4.53
C GLY A 113 -6.78 2.56 3.40
N VAL A 114 -5.52 2.29 3.73
CA VAL A 114 -4.52 1.77 2.79
C VAL A 114 -4.35 0.26 3.01
N VAL A 115 -4.27 -0.48 1.91
CA VAL A 115 -4.03 -1.93 1.92
C VAL A 115 -2.73 -2.21 1.18
N PRO A 116 -1.64 -2.48 1.90
CA PRO A 116 -0.37 -2.86 1.30
C PRO A 116 -0.37 -4.33 0.88
N ALA A 117 0.37 -4.64 -0.17
CA ALA A 117 0.80 -5.96 -0.58
C ALA A 117 2.25 -5.90 -1.06
N VAL A 118 3.02 -6.96 -0.87
CA VAL A 118 4.44 -7.00 -1.26
C VAL A 118 4.75 -8.33 -1.92
N SER A 119 5.39 -8.25 -3.08
CA SER A 119 5.87 -9.41 -3.83
C SER A 119 7.28 -9.17 -4.31
N TYR A 120 8.06 -10.24 -4.38
CA TYR A 120 9.42 -10.27 -4.88
C TYR A 120 9.50 -11.01 -6.21
N PHE A 121 10.33 -10.54 -7.11
CA PHE A 121 10.65 -11.22 -8.37
C PHE A 121 12.16 -11.16 -8.66
N PRO A 122 12.72 -12.16 -9.29
CA PRO A 122 12.14 -13.47 -9.55
C PRO A 122 11.99 -14.27 -8.28
N GLY A 123 10.92 -15.06 -8.19
CA GLY A 123 10.76 -16.07 -7.15
C GLY A 123 11.51 -17.38 -7.52
N ILE A 124 11.15 -18.46 -6.84
CA ILE A 124 11.59 -19.81 -7.20
C ILE A 124 11.01 -20.14 -8.57
N HIS A 125 11.81 -20.74 -9.46
CA HIS A 125 11.40 -21.05 -10.84
C HIS A 125 10.93 -19.85 -11.68
N GLN A 126 11.47 -18.65 -11.42
CA GLN A 126 11.10 -17.40 -12.09
C GLN A 126 9.66 -16.93 -11.80
N GLU A 127 9.01 -17.50 -10.82
CA GLU A 127 7.71 -17.08 -10.33
C GLU A 127 7.84 -15.84 -9.42
N VAL A 128 6.70 -15.36 -8.93
CA VAL A 128 6.64 -14.27 -7.96
C VAL A 128 6.56 -14.86 -6.54
N SER A 129 7.47 -14.43 -5.65
CA SER A 129 7.40 -14.78 -4.23
C SER A 129 6.57 -13.75 -3.46
N ILE A 130 5.55 -14.20 -2.75
CA ILE A 130 4.65 -13.33 -2.01
C ILE A 130 5.16 -13.16 -0.58
N ALA A 131 5.56 -11.94 -0.20
CA ALA A 131 5.92 -11.62 1.17
C ALA A 131 4.70 -11.20 2.00
N LEU A 132 3.83 -10.38 1.43
CA LEU A 132 2.66 -9.85 2.10
C LEU A 132 1.44 -9.87 1.17
N LEU A 133 0.38 -10.56 1.58
CA LEU A 133 -0.92 -10.48 0.92
C LEU A 133 -1.73 -9.28 1.45
N PRO A 134 -2.68 -8.74 0.64
CA PRO A 134 -3.59 -7.71 1.10
C PRO A 134 -4.28 -8.07 2.42
N LYS A 135 -4.34 -7.14 3.37
CA LYS A 135 -4.96 -7.27 4.69
C LYS A 135 -4.21 -8.16 5.70
N GLN A 136 -3.07 -8.70 5.36
CA GLN A 136 -2.20 -9.36 6.34
C GLN A 136 -1.41 -8.33 7.14
N SER A 137 -1.05 -8.66 8.37
CA SER A 137 -0.16 -7.83 9.18
C SER A 137 1.29 -8.03 8.78
N VAL A 138 2.00 -6.92 8.57
CA VAL A 138 3.42 -6.90 8.21
C VAL A 138 4.26 -7.56 9.29
N ARG A 139 3.95 -7.32 10.57
CA ARG A 139 4.69 -7.89 11.70
C ARG A 139 4.71 -9.41 11.71
N HIS A 140 3.58 -10.04 11.41
CA HIS A 140 3.48 -11.50 11.35
C HIS A 140 4.18 -12.10 10.14
N ARG A 141 4.50 -11.29 9.15
CA ARG A 141 5.13 -11.72 7.89
C ARG A 141 6.55 -11.17 7.71
N ALA A 142 7.13 -10.55 8.75
CA ALA A 142 8.45 -9.92 8.67
C ALA A 142 9.55 -10.86 8.14
N ALA A 143 9.56 -12.13 8.55
CA ALA A 143 10.51 -13.11 8.06
C ALA A 143 10.41 -13.38 6.55
N CYS A 144 9.26 -13.11 5.90
CA CYS A 144 9.08 -13.27 4.46
C CYS A 144 9.76 -12.17 3.64
N PHE A 145 10.26 -11.12 4.29
CA PHE A 145 10.99 -10.03 3.65
C PHE A 145 12.51 -10.29 3.53
N ASP A 146 13.02 -11.35 4.16
CA ASP A 146 14.42 -11.76 3.99
C ASP A 146 14.56 -12.64 2.75
N GLN A 147 14.57 -12.00 1.57
CA GLN A 147 14.72 -12.68 0.29
C GLN A 147 16.16 -12.55 -0.22
N LYS A 148 16.67 -13.63 -0.82
CA LYS A 148 18.02 -13.66 -1.41
C LYS A 148 17.96 -13.51 -2.92
N PRO A 149 18.96 -12.86 -3.53
CA PRO A 149 18.99 -12.64 -4.98
C PRO A 149 19.07 -13.95 -5.74
N ARG A 150 18.37 -14.01 -6.87
CA ARG A 150 18.36 -15.18 -7.77
C ARG A 150 17.86 -14.83 -9.17
N GLY A 151 18.28 -15.62 -10.14
CA GLY A 151 17.70 -15.69 -11.49
C GLY A 151 17.77 -14.41 -12.31
N CYS A 152 16.86 -14.32 -13.27
CA CYS A 152 16.69 -13.21 -14.21
C CYS A 152 15.65 -12.22 -13.71
N THR A 153 15.34 -11.18 -14.51
CA THR A 153 14.40 -10.12 -14.16
C THR A 153 13.09 -10.24 -14.98
N PRO A 154 12.14 -11.16 -14.64
CA PRO A 154 10.88 -11.31 -15.36
C PRO A 154 9.87 -10.20 -14.98
N MET A 155 10.25 -8.94 -15.17
CA MET A 155 9.51 -7.77 -14.71
C MET A 155 8.09 -7.72 -15.28
N ALA A 156 7.89 -8.05 -16.56
CA ALA A 156 6.57 -7.98 -17.18
C ALA A 156 5.56 -8.93 -16.53
N GLN A 157 5.98 -10.17 -16.25
CA GLN A 157 5.12 -11.17 -15.59
C GLN A 157 4.83 -10.77 -14.15
N ALA A 158 5.85 -10.24 -13.45
CA ALA A 158 5.69 -9.75 -12.08
C ALA A 158 4.75 -8.54 -12.00
N MET A 159 4.85 -7.60 -12.93
CA MET A 159 3.93 -6.46 -13.04
C MET A 159 2.50 -6.92 -13.34
N TRP A 160 2.32 -7.93 -14.20
CA TRP A 160 1.01 -8.50 -14.50
C TRP A 160 0.37 -9.12 -13.26
N PHE A 161 1.15 -9.86 -12.47
CA PHE A 161 0.71 -10.42 -11.19
C PHE A 161 0.27 -9.32 -10.22
N ALA A 162 1.11 -8.29 -10.04
CA ALA A 162 0.82 -7.16 -9.15
C ALA A 162 -0.42 -6.38 -9.61
N ALA A 163 -0.59 -6.17 -10.91
CA ALA A 163 -1.76 -5.52 -11.48
C ALA A 163 -3.05 -6.29 -11.18
N ASN A 164 -3.05 -7.61 -11.38
CA ASN A 164 -4.21 -8.47 -11.05
C ASN A 164 -4.53 -8.42 -9.56
N SER A 165 -3.51 -8.48 -8.70
CA SER A 165 -3.68 -8.34 -7.25
C SER A 165 -4.32 -7.00 -6.86
N LEU A 166 -3.90 -5.90 -7.50
CA LEU A 166 -4.47 -4.57 -7.28
C LEU A 166 -5.90 -4.46 -7.79
N LEU A 167 -6.20 -5.01 -8.96
CA LEU A 167 -7.55 -4.97 -9.56
C LEU A 167 -8.58 -5.69 -8.69
N ALA A 168 -8.19 -6.74 -8.00
CA ALA A 168 -9.04 -7.47 -7.06
C ALA A 168 -9.38 -6.66 -5.80
N GLN A 169 -8.71 -5.54 -5.52
CA GLN A 169 -8.95 -4.73 -4.34
C GLN A 169 -10.09 -3.73 -4.54
N LYS A 170 -10.86 -3.49 -3.46
CA LYS A 170 -12.00 -2.55 -3.45
C LYS A 170 -11.61 -1.08 -3.38
N GLN A 171 -10.34 -0.77 -3.07
CA GLN A 171 -9.83 0.58 -2.95
C GLN A 171 -9.96 1.35 -4.27
N LYS A 172 -10.34 2.63 -4.19
CA LYS A 172 -10.52 3.49 -5.37
C LYS A 172 -9.21 3.80 -6.09
N ARG A 173 -8.14 4.04 -5.33
CA ARG A 173 -6.80 4.30 -5.87
C ARG A 173 -5.97 3.02 -5.82
N LYS A 174 -5.31 2.71 -6.92
CA LYS A 174 -4.43 1.57 -7.05
C LYS A 174 -3.05 2.07 -7.44
N LEU A 175 -2.05 1.71 -6.67
CA LEU A 175 -0.67 2.13 -6.86
C LEU A 175 0.22 0.90 -6.93
N MET A 176 1.09 0.87 -7.90
CA MET A 176 2.17 -0.10 -8.00
C MET A 176 3.50 0.65 -7.84
N ILE A 177 4.35 0.18 -6.97
CA ILE A 177 5.70 0.72 -6.73
C ILE A 177 6.68 -0.40 -7.01
N VAL A 178 7.62 -0.16 -7.92
CA VAL A 178 8.66 -1.12 -8.28
C VAL A 178 9.97 -0.63 -7.67
N LEU A 179 10.66 -1.53 -6.96
CA LEU A 179 12.00 -1.33 -6.42
C LEU A 179 12.95 -2.22 -7.20
N THR A 180 13.86 -1.62 -7.96
CA THR A 180 14.85 -2.30 -8.80
C THR A 180 16.16 -1.50 -8.79
N ASP A 181 17.28 -2.13 -9.10
CA ASP A 181 18.59 -1.48 -9.28
C ASP A 181 18.72 -0.79 -10.64
N GLY A 182 17.81 -1.05 -11.57
CA GLY A 182 17.75 -0.38 -12.87
C GLY A 182 18.68 -0.97 -13.93
N ASP A 183 19.29 -2.15 -13.69
CA ASP A 183 20.11 -2.89 -14.66
C ASP A 183 19.27 -3.78 -15.58
#